data_341e2388f75b9f6e7ee84af7541a369f
#
_entry.id   341e2388f75b9f6e7ee84af7541a369f
#
_cell.length_a   1.000
_cell.length_b   1.000
_cell.length_c   1.000
_cell.angle_alpha   90.00
_cell.angle_beta   90.00
_cell.angle_gamma   90.00
#
_symmetry.space_group_name_H-M   'P 1'
#
loop_
_entity.id
_entity.type
_entity.pdbx_description
1 polymer ?
#
loop_
_entity_poly.entity_id
_entity_poly.type
_entity_poly.pdbx_seq_one_letter_code
_entity_poly.pdbx_strand_id
1 'polypeptide(L)'
;MLRLCIALSALTAVSWAQSCGIPASEAKDFLAVHNKLRASISAGTYVAKGRKMPAAKTPIQPMTWDCAIEKSAQAVANTCVFAHSQGRQNLGENLYTMWSSNKVSFTGMGKKASDSWEKEFQDFGWSDVKLTPTGFSSGIGHATQMAWAKSTKLGCGMKLCDGDKKVLVVCQYRDA
;
A
#
# COMPACT_ATOMS: atom_id res chain seq x y z
N MET A 1 54.32 18.05 2.12
CA MET A 1 53.15 18.10 1.26
C MET A 1 52.01 17.34 1.93
N LEU A 2 51.10 18.07 2.52
CA LEU A 2 49.96 17.48 3.27
C LEU A 2 48.78 17.31 2.31
N ARG A 3 48.39 16.03 2.01
CA ARG A 3 47.22 15.73 1.18
C ARG A 3 45.96 15.75 2.06
N LEU A 4 45.17 16.77 1.83
CA LEU A 4 43.84 16.92 2.45
C LEU A 4 42.86 15.98 1.75
N CYS A 5 42.49 14.87 2.38
CA CYS A 5 41.41 14.00 1.88
C CYS A 5 40.07 14.61 2.30
N ILE A 6 39.38 15.24 1.35
CA ILE A 6 38.01 15.69 1.53
C ILE A 6 37.11 14.45 1.38
N ALA A 7 36.55 13.95 2.48
CA ALA A 7 35.53 12.93 2.46
C ALA A 7 34.21 13.60 2.02
N LEU A 8 33.77 13.30 0.80
CA LEU A 8 32.42 13.64 0.33
C LEU A 8 31.43 12.70 1.07
N SER A 9 30.77 13.22 2.09
CA SER A 9 29.59 12.57 2.65
C SER A 9 28.43 12.70 1.66
N ALA A 10 28.08 11.60 1.00
CA ALA A 10 26.86 11.51 0.20
C ALA A 10 25.66 11.62 1.14
N LEU A 11 25.05 12.80 1.21
CA LEU A 11 23.74 12.99 1.81
C LEU A 11 22.73 12.23 0.93
N THR A 12 22.32 11.05 1.37
CA THR A 12 21.15 10.38 0.81
C THR A 12 19.94 11.22 1.14
N ALA A 13 19.42 11.96 0.16
CA ALA A 13 18.16 12.65 0.29
C ALA A 13 17.07 11.61 0.54
N VAL A 14 16.58 11.55 1.78
CA VAL A 14 15.37 10.80 2.11
C VAL A 14 14.23 11.53 1.42
N SER A 15 13.78 11.02 0.28
CA SER A 15 12.60 11.53 -0.39
C SER A 15 11.39 11.23 0.49
N TRP A 16 10.94 12.25 1.22
CA TRP A 16 9.71 12.17 1.99
C TRP A 16 8.54 12.00 1.04
N ALA A 17 7.61 11.11 1.38
CA ALA A 17 6.38 10.96 0.62
C ALA A 17 5.62 12.31 0.64
N GLN A 18 5.65 13.00 -0.48
CA GLN A 18 4.91 14.24 -0.66
C GLN A 18 3.50 13.89 -1.12
N SER A 19 2.55 13.87 -0.18
CA SER A 19 1.13 13.78 -0.52
C SER A 19 0.67 15.06 -1.21
N CYS A 20 -0.40 14.96 -1.99
CA CYS A 20 -0.91 16.05 -2.81
C CYS A 20 -2.30 16.52 -2.39
N GLY A 21 -2.97 15.79 -1.49
CA GLY A 21 -4.31 16.08 -1.00
C GLY A 21 -4.64 15.43 0.33
N ILE A 22 -4.19 14.17 0.57
CA ILE A 22 -4.38 13.55 1.89
C ILE A 22 -3.32 14.02 2.89
N PRO A 23 -3.53 13.86 4.22
CA PRO A 23 -2.50 14.18 5.20
C PRO A 23 -1.19 13.44 4.93
N ALA A 24 -0.06 14.15 4.98
CA ALA A 24 1.26 13.59 4.67
C ALA A 24 1.66 12.43 5.60
N SER A 25 1.19 12.43 6.85
CA SER A 25 1.35 11.31 7.78
C SER A 25 0.74 10.03 7.25
N GLU A 26 -0.47 10.12 6.70
CA GLU A 26 -1.19 8.96 6.17
C GLU A 26 -0.53 8.42 4.91
N ALA A 27 -0.09 9.29 3.98
CA ALA A 27 0.67 8.89 2.80
C ALA A 27 1.97 8.15 3.19
N LYS A 28 2.66 8.65 4.21
CA LYS A 28 3.85 8.00 4.79
C LYS A 28 3.52 6.62 5.36
N ASP A 29 2.41 6.50 6.09
CA ASP A 29 1.99 5.24 6.71
C ASP A 29 1.61 4.20 5.64
N PHE A 30 0.86 4.59 4.59
CA PHE A 30 0.60 3.71 3.45
C PHE A 30 1.90 3.18 2.85
N LEU A 31 2.83 4.05 2.49
CA LEU A 31 4.11 3.63 1.90
C LEU A 31 4.94 2.76 2.84
N ALA A 32 4.96 3.09 4.13
CA ALA A 32 5.77 2.36 5.10
C ALA A 32 5.32 0.89 5.22
N VAL A 33 4.00 0.64 5.36
CA VAL A 33 3.47 -0.72 5.48
C VAL A 33 3.68 -1.50 4.18
N HIS A 34 3.36 -0.91 3.01
CA HIS A 34 3.58 -1.55 1.72
C HIS A 34 5.05 -1.93 1.51
N ASN A 35 5.96 -1.00 1.76
CA ASN A 35 7.37 -1.22 1.49
C ASN A 35 8.01 -2.18 2.51
N LYS A 36 7.53 -2.21 3.76
CA LYS A 36 7.94 -3.21 4.76
C LYS A 36 7.55 -4.63 4.31
N LEU A 37 6.29 -4.81 3.86
CA LEU A 37 5.81 -6.09 3.32
C LEU A 37 6.68 -6.54 2.14
N ARG A 38 6.88 -5.66 1.15
CA ARG A 38 7.65 -5.93 -0.07
C ARG A 38 9.09 -6.31 0.24
N ALA A 39 9.74 -5.59 1.15
CA ALA A 39 11.11 -5.87 1.58
C ALA A 39 11.21 -7.25 2.27
N SER A 40 10.28 -7.59 3.15
CA SER A 40 10.28 -8.86 3.86
C SER A 40 10.03 -10.06 2.94
N ILE A 41 9.14 -9.93 1.95
CA ILE A 41 8.92 -10.95 0.91
C ILE A 41 10.17 -11.07 0.04
N SER A 42 10.75 -9.95 -0.38
CA SER A 42 11.96 -9.92 -1.19
C SER A 42 13.13 -10.65 -0.52
N ALA A 43 13.29 -10.45 0.79
CA ALA A 43 14.34 -11.09 1.58
C ALA A 43 14.03 -12.55 2.00
N GLY A 44 12.82 -13.06 1.74
CA GLY A 44 12.37 -14.38 2.20
C GLY A 44 12.24 -14.47 3.72
N THR A 45 11.98 -13.36 4.39
CA THR A 45 11.77 -13.31 5.85
C THR A 45 10.29 -13.22 6.24
N TYR A 46 9.41 -13.02 5.27
CA TYR A 46 7.98 -12.91 5.51
C TYR A 46 7.38 -14.26 5.91
N VAL A 47 6.48 -14.22 6.90
CA VAL A 47 5.75 -15.40 7.38
C VAL A 47 4.27 -15.19 7.09
N ALA A 48 3.66 -16.04 6.26
CA ALA A 48 2.25 -16.05 5.95
C ALA A 48 1.59 -17.24 6.66
N LYS A 49 0.61 -16.99 7.53
CA LYS A 49 -0.13 -18.02 8.27
C LYS A 49 0.80 -19.09 8.92
N GLY A 50 1.84 -18.62 9.60
CA GLY A 50 2.82 -19.47 10.26
C GLY A 50 3.84 -20.14 9.34
N ARG A 51 3.75 -19.97 8.03
CA ARG A 51 4.69 -20.54 7.05
C ARG A 51 5.63 -19.45 6.51
N LYS A 52 6.94 -19.68 6.63
CA LYS A 52 7.95 -18.81 6.03
C LYS A 52 7.87 -18.89 4.50
N MET A 53 7.75 -17.72 3.86
CA MET A 53 7.70 -17.63 2.41
C MET A 53 9.11 -17.71 1.80
N PRO A 54 9.26 -18.30 0.60
CA PRO A 54 10.53 -18.25 -0.11
C PRO A 54 10.86 -16.80 -0.51
N ALA A 55 12.15 -16.48 -0.61
CA ALA A 55 12.59 -15.20 -1.15
C ALA A 55 12.10 -15.00 -2.59
N ALA A 56 11.81 -13.78 -2.95
CA ALA A 56 11.51 -13.45 -4.33
C ALA A 56 12.75 -13.71 -5.22
N LYS A 57 12.51 -14.27 -6.42
CA LYS A 57 13.61 -14.56 -7.38
C LYS A 57 14.31 -13.27 -7.85
N THR A 58 13.58 -12.17 -7.90
CA THR A 58 14.09 -10.85 -8.22
C THR A 58 13.65 -9.90 -7.11
N PRO A 59 14.53 -9.00 -6.63
CA PRO A 59 14.16 -8.04 -5.59
C PRO A 59 12.93 -7.22 -5.98
N ILE A 60 11.95 -7.17 -5.09
CA ILE A 60 10.73 -6.39 -5.29
C ILE A 60 11.07 -4.92 -4.97
N GLN A 61 10.92 -4.05 -5.95
CA GLN A 61 11.20 -2.63 -5.77
C GLN A 61 10.21 -1.97 -4.81
N PRO A 62 10.63 -1.01 -3.98
CA PRO A 62 9.72 -0.24 -3.14
C PRO A 62 8.78 0.59 -4.00
N MET A 63 7.57 0.82 -3.48
CA MET A 63 6.63 1.77 -4.06
C MET A 63 7.00 3.20 -3.69
N THR A 64 6.70 4.11 -4.62
CA THR A 64 6.79 5.56 -4.40
C THR A 64 5.41 6.19 -4.61
N TRP A 65 5.17 7.34 -3.94
CA TRP A 65 3.91 8.05 -4.05
C TRP A 65 3.73 8.72 -5.41
N ASP A 66 2.50 8.69 -5.92
CA ASP A 66 2.14 9.29 -7.22
C ASP A 66 0.87 10.14 -7.05
N CYS A 67 1.00 11.45 -7.27
CA CYS A 67 -0.09 12.40 -7.09
C CYS A 67 -1.22 12.25 -8.10
N ALA A 68 -0.94 11.77 -9.30
CA ALA A 68 -1.99 11.53 -10.28
C ALA A 68 -2.85 10.32 -9.87
N ILE A 69 -2.21 9.28 -9.32
CA ILE A 69 -2.89 8.13 -8.76
C ILE A 69 -3.67 8.53 -7.49
N GLU A 70 -3.08 9.34 -6.60
CA GLU A 70 -3.77 9.87 -5.43
C GLU A 70 -5.05 10.60 -5.83
N LYS A 71 -4.98 11.49 -6.83
CA LYS A 71 -6.15 12.22 -7.34
C LYS A 71 -7.24 11.28 -7.87
N SER A 72 -6.84 10.22 -8.58
CA SER A 72 -7.76 9.20 -9.09
C SER A 72 -8.42 8.42 -7.95
N ALA A 73 -7.64 7.94 -6.98
CA ALA A 73 -8.14 7.24 -5.80
C ALA A 73 -9.06 8.12 -4.94
N GLN A 74 -8.72 9.43 -4.79
CA GLN A 74 -9.55 10.39 -4.07
C GLN A 74 -10.91 10.62 -4.75
N ALA A 75 -10.96 10.62 -6.07
CA ALA A 75 -12.23 10.72 -6.80
C ALA A 75 -13.16 9.54 -6.48
N VAL A 76 -12.61 8.33 -6.38
CA VAL A 76 -13.37 7.14 -5.96
C VAL A 76 -13.79 7.24 -4.49
N ALA A 77 -12.89 7.62 -3.59
CA ALA A 77 -13.21 7.79 -2.16
C ALA A 77 -14.34 8.82 -1.94
N ASN A 78 -14.36 9.90 -2.73
CA ASN A 78 -15.37 10.95 -2.63
C ASN A 78 -16.81 10.48 -2.94
N THR A 79 -16.98 9.34 -3.61
CA THR A 79 -18.31 8.75 -3.86
C THR A 79 -18.96 8.19 -2.60
N CYS A 80 -18.18 7.91 -1.54
CA CYS A 80 -18.62 7.20 -0.34
C CYS A 80 -19.22 5.80 -0.60
N VAL A 81 -19.06 5.25 -1.81
CA VAL A 81 -19.55 3.92 -2.20
C VAL A 81 -18.42 2.90 -2.05
N PHE A 82 -18.65 1.86 -1.26
CA PHE A 82 -17.69 0.76 -1.08
C PHE A 82 -17.81 -0.24 -2.23
N ALA A 83 -17.31 0.15 -3.39
CA ALA A 83 -17.28 -0.67 -4.60
C ALA A 83 -16.08 -0.30 -5.46
N HIS A 84 -15.54 -1.26 -6.17
CA HIS A 84 -14.46 -1.00 -7.12
C HIS A 84 -14.90 -0.05 -8.23
N SER A 85 -14.03 0.90 -8.56
CA SER A 85 -14.26 1.84 -9.65
C SER A 85 -14.27 1.13 -11.00
N GLN A 86 -15.13 1.59 -11.90
CA GLN A 86 -15.23 1.06 -13.27
C GLN A 86 -14.26 1.81 -14.20
N GLY A 87 -13.85 1.13 -15.28
CA GLY A 87 -13.05 1.76 -16.34
C GLY A 87 -11.59 2.06 -15.96
N ARG A 88 -11.06 1.46 -14.89
CA ARG A 88 -9.63 1.57 -14.55
C ARG A 88 -8.77 1.02 -15.68
N GLN A 89 -7.84 1.85 -16.16
CA GLN A 89 -6.85 1.41 -17.14
C GLN A 89 -5.49 1.26 -16.47
N ASN A 90 -4.96 0.04 -16.44
CA ASN A 90 -3.66 -0.31 -15.84
C ASN A 90 -3.53 0.13 -14.37
N LEU A 91 -4.64 0.17 -13.64
CA LEU A 91 -4.66 0.47 -12.21
C LEU A 91 -5.29 -0.70 -11.44
N GLY A 92 -4.53 -1.23 -10.49
CA GLY A 92 -5.09 -2.03 -9.41
C GLY A 92 -5.73 -1.17 -8.34
N GLU A 93 -6.55 -1.77 -7.48
CA GLU A 93 -7.28 -1.01 -6.48
C GLU A 93 -7.58 -1.86 -5.26
N ASN A 94 -7.27 -1.32 -4.09
CA ASN A 94 -7.68 -1.85 -2.79
C ASN A 94 -8.63 -0.87 -2.13
N LEU A 95 -9.69 -1.39 -1.52
CA LEU A 95 -10.65 -0.60 -0.74
C LEU A 95 -10.65 -1.05 0.72
N TYR A 96 -10.83 -0.10 1.60
CA TYR A 96 -11.06 -0.34 3.02
C TYR A 96 -12.15 0.60 3.52
N THR A 97 -13.03 0.10 4.38
CA THR A 97 -14.02 0.91 5.07
C THR A 97 -14.09 0.53 6.54
N MET A 98 -14.34 1.52 7.37
CA MET A 98 -14.61 1.35 8.79
C MET A 98 -15.80 2.22 9.17
N TRP A 99 -16.70 1.65 9.95
CA TRP A 99 -17.82 2.36 10.55
C TRP A 99 -17.70 2.39 12.07
N SER A 100 -18.21 3.46 12.69
CA SER A 100 -18.27 3.64 14.14
C SER A 100 -19.56 4.39 14.53
N SER A 101 -20.07 4.11 15.72
CA SER A 101 -21.16 4.91 16.32
C SER A 101 -20.71 6.34 16.65
N ASN A 102 -19.41 6.54 16.88
CA ASN A 102 -18.77 7.84 17.10
C ASN A 102 -18.12 8.35 15.82
N LYS A 103 -17.85 9.67 15.77
CA LYS A 103 -17.08 10.25 14.68
C LYS A 103 -15.70 9.62 14.57
N VAL A 104 -15.31 9.33 13.35
CA VAL A 104 -13.97 8.84 12.99
C VAL A 104 -13.13 9.97 12.40
N SER A 105 -11.82 9.77 12.33
CA SER A 105 -10.88 10.71 11.70
C SER A 105 -9.99 9.99 10.71
N PHE A 106 -9.19 10.72 9.96
CA PHE A 106 -8.18 10.13 9.07
C PHE A 106 -6.96 9.57 9.80
N THR A 107 -6.76 9.97 11.07
CA THR A 107 -5.56 9.63 11.84
C THR A 107 -5.34 8.13 11.93
N GLY A 108 -4.21 7.66 11.41
CA GLY A 108 -3.80 6.27 11.42
C GLY A 108 -4.55 5.38 10.42
N MET A 109 -5.37 5.95 9.53
CA MET A 109 -6.10 5.15 8.55
C MET A 109 -5.18 4.55 7.50
N GLY A 110 -4.09 5.23 7.14
CA GLY A 110 -3.09 4.69 6.23
C GLY A 110 -2.51 3.38 6.72
N LYS A 111 -2.12 3.35 7.99
CA LYS A 111 -1.63 2.12 8.62
C LYS A 111 -2.74 1.08 8.78
N LYS A 112 -3.90 1.46 9.31
CA LYS A 112 -5.00 0.54 9.60
C LYS A 112 -5.53 -0.17 8.35
N ALA A 113 -5.73 0.54 7.26
CA ALA A 113 -6.17 -0.03 6.00
C ALA A 113 -5.11 -0.98 5.43
N SER A 114 -3.85 -0.56 5.41
CA SER A 114 -2.75 -1.39 4.89
C SER A 114 -2.53 -2.65 5.72
N ASP A 115 -2.58 -2.56 7.06
CA ASP A 115 -2.49 -3.73 7.95
C ASP A 115 -3.66 -4.70 7.70
N SER A 116 -4.88 -4.17 7.47
CA SER A 116 -6.06 -4.99 7.17
C SER A 116 -5.89 -5.77 5.86
N TRP A 117 -5.32 -5.15 4.83
CA TRP A 117 -5.03 -5.80 3.56
C TRP A 117 -3.89 -6.83 3.67
N GLU A 118 -2.81 -6.50 4.39
CA GLU A 118 -1.71 -7.45 4.63
C GLU A 118 -2.18 -8.66 5.45
N LYS A 119 -3.11 -8.45 6.37
CA LYS A 119 -3.65 -9.49 7.24
C LYS A 119 -4.26 -10.67 6.47
N GLU A 120 -4.67 -10.49 5.23
CA GLU A 120 -5.15 -11.58 4.37
C GLU A 120 -4.10 -12.70 4.23
N PHE A 121 -2.80 -12.37 4.15
CA PHE A 121 -1.75 -13.39 4.15
C PHE A 121 -1.64 -14.14 5.47
N GLN A 122 -2.01 -13.52 6.60
CA GLN A 122 -2.02 -14.17 7.91
C GLN A 122 -3.25 -15.05 8.08
N ASP A 123 -4.41 -14.62 7.59
CA ASP A 123 -5.66 -15.34 7.75
C ASP A 123 -5.79 -16.53 6.79
N PHE A 124 -5.46 -16.32 5.51
CA PHE A 124 -5.65 -17.31 4.46
C PHE A 124 -4.35 -18.04 4.07
N GLY A 125 -3.21 -17.42 4.34
CA GLY A 125 -1.90 -17.94 3.95
C GLY A 125 -1.57 -17.61 2.49
N TRP A 126 -0.31 -17.80 2.14
CA TRP A 126 0.20 -17.70 0.78
C TRP A 126 1.33 -18.70 0.63
N SER A 127 1.12 -19.74 -0.16
CA SER A 127 2.05 -20.87 -0.25
C SER A 127 3.11 -20.68 -1.34
N ASP A 128 2.91 -19.75 -2.25
CA ASP A 128 3.72 -19.56 -3.43
C ASP A 128 3.86 -18.05 -3.74
N VAL A 129 5.04 -17.60 -4.12
CA VAL A 129 5.28 -16.20 -4.56
C VAL A 129 4.69 -15.91 -5.95
N LYS A 130 4.07 -16.88 -6.58
CA LYS A 130 3.33 -16.75 -7.83
C LYS A 130 1.83 -16.72 -7.54
N LEU A 131 1.15 -15.66 -7.97
CA LEU A 131 -0.30 -15.60 -7.89
C LEU A 131 -0.92 -16.52 -8.95
N THR A 132 -1.77 -17.42 -8.50
CA THR A 132 -2.60 -18.27 -9.37
C THR A 132 -4.06 -17.82 -9.27
N PRO A 133 -4.94 -18.17 -10.26
CA PRO A 133 -6.38 -17.88 -10.15
C PRO A 133 -7.00 -18.43 -8.84
N THR A 134 -6.62 -19.64 -8.43
CA THR A 134 -7.07 -20.24 -7.17
C THR A 134 -6.54 -19.45 -5.95
N GLY A 135 -5.27 -19.00 -5.99
CA GLY A 135 -4.69 -18.16 -4.94
C GLY A 135 -5.41 -16.81 -4.83
N PHE A 136 -5.75 -16.19 -5.96
CA PHE A 136 -6.51 -14.94 -5.97
C PHE A 136 -7.91 -15.11 -5.34
N SER A 137 -8.64 -16.18 -5.72
CA SER A 137 -9.97 -16.46 -5.17
C SER A 137 -9.96 -16.95 -3.71
N SER A 138 -8.79 -17.21 -3.11
CA SER A 138 -8.68 -17.60 -1.70
C SER A 138 -8.82 -16.45 -0.71
N GLY A 139 -9.07 -15.22 -1.17
CA GLY A 139 -9.26 -14.05 -0.30
C GLY A 139 -7.99 -13.26 0.01
N ILE A 140 -6.93 -13.40 -0.80
CA ILE A 140 -5.65 -12.67 -0.64
C ILE A 140 -5.44 -11.55 -1.68
N GLY A 141 -6.52 -11.07 -2.27
CA GLY A 141 -6.47 -10.11 -3.38
C GLY A 141 -5.79 -8.78 -2.99
N HIS A 142 -6.13 -8.21 -1.83
CA HIS A 142 -5.55 -6.95 -1.38
C HIS A 142 -4.07 -7.13 -1.02
N ALA A 143 -3.71 -8.18 -0.29
CA ALA A 143 -2.33 -8.44 0.10
C ALA A 143 -1.42 -8.71 -1.10
N THR A 144 -1.90 -9.47 -2.10
CA THR A 144 -1.15 -9.72 -3.35
C THR A 144 -0.95 -8.45 -4.17
N GLN A 145 -1.93 -7.54 -4.19
CA GLN A 145 -1.77 -6.24 -4.84
C GLN A 145 -0.69 -5.39 -4.17
N MET A 146 -0.64 -5.36 -2.83
CA MET A 146 0.44 -4.68 -2.09
C MET A 146 1.82 -5.24 -2.45
N ALA A 147 1.90 -6.56 -2.62
CA ALA A 147 3.14 -7.29 -2.94
C ALA A 147 3.46 -7.35 -4.44
N TRP A 148 2.57 -6.87 -5.33
CA TRP A 148 2.73 -7.02 -6.78
C TRP A 148 4.01 -6.40 -7.30
N ALA A 149 4.91 -7.21 -7.85
CA ALA A 149 6.28 -6.79 -8.17
C ALA A 149 6.34 -5.66 -9.22
N LYS A 150 5.41 -5.66 -10.19
CA LYS A 150 5.36 -4.64 -11.25
C LYS A 150 4.82 -3.30 -10.77
N SER A 151 3.96 -3.28 -9.74
CA SER A 151 3.42 -2.04 -9.19
C SER A 151 4.48 -1.32 -8.36
N THR A 152 4.98 -0.20 -8.87
CA THR A 152 5.98 0.63 -8.18
C THR A 152 5.47 2.04 -7.83
N LYS A 153 4.22 2.36 -8.20
CA LYS A 153 3.56 3.61 -7.90
C LYS A 153 2.27 3.37 -7.13
N LEU A 154 2.09 4.14 -6.07
CA LEU A 154 0.97 4.08 -5.14
C LEU A 154 0.38 5.48 -4.95
N GLY A 155 -0.93 5.59 -4.94
CA GLY A 155 -1.66 6.77 -4.52
C GLY A 155 -2.95 6.37 -3.84
N CYS A 156 -3.28 7.01 -2.72
CA CYS A 156 -4.48 6.69 -1.95
C CYS A 156 -5.33 7.94 -1.72
N GLY A 157 -6.64 7.74 -1.67
CA GLY A 157 -7.61 8.75 -1.30
C GLY A 157 -8.41 8.31 -0.07
N MET A 158 -8.93 9.27 0.69
CA MET A 158 -9.72 9.01 1.88
C MET A 158 -10.90 9.98 1.98
N LYS A 159 -12.06 9.49 2.43
CA LYS A 159 -13.25 10.32 2.64
C LYS A 159 -13.96 9.91 3.93
N LEU A 160 -14.33 10.91 4.72
CA LEU A 160 -15.30 10.74 5.82
C LEU A 160 -16.70 10.83 5.24
N CYS A 161 -17.52 9.85 5.54
CA CYS A 161 -18.89 9.67 5.05
C CYS A 161 -19.88 9.54 6.21
N ASP A 162 -21.17 9.62 5.90
CA ASP A 162 -22.25 9.34 6.86
C ASP A 162 -22.11 10.17 8.16
N GLY A 163 -21.91 11.49 8.01
CA GLY A 163 -21.74 12.40 9.15
C GLY A 163 -20.45 12.14 9.96
N ASP A 164 -19.38 11.75 9.29
CA ASP A 164 -18.07 11.37 9.85
C ASP A 164 -18.08 10.06 10.67
N LYS A 165 -19.11 9.24 10.54
CA LYS A 165 -19.18 7.93 11.21
C LYS A 165 -18.61 6.79 10.40
N LYS A 166 -18.27 7.04 9.14
CA LYS A 166 -17.67 6.07 8.23
C LYS A 166 -16.46 6.70 7.54
N VAL A 167 -15.41 5.93 7.38
CA VAL A 167 -14.29 6.29 6.50
C VAL A 167 -14.25 5.32 5.33
N LEU A 168 -14.07 5.85 4.13
CA LEU A 168 -13.72 5.09 2.94
C LEU A 168 -12.28 5.43 2.56
N VAL A 169 -11.47 4.40 2.41
CA VAL A 169 -10.07 4.46 1.95
C VAL A 169 -9.97 3.71 0.64
N VAL A 170 -9.36 4.31 -0.34
CA VAL A 170 -9.09 3.72 -1.66
C VAL A 170 -7.62 3.90 -1.97
N CYS A 171 -6.92 2.82 -2.28
CA CYS A 171 -5.56 2.88 -2.82
C CYS A 171 -5.55 2.33 -4.24
N GLN A 172 -4.87 3.02 -5.14
CA GLN A 172 -4.67 2.56 -6.51
C GLN A 172 -3.19 2.38 -6.81
N TYR A 173 -2.91 1.45 -7.73
CA TYR A 173 -1.57 0.95 -8.01
C TYR A 173 -1.34 0.95 -9.53
N ARG A 174 -0.22 1.50 -9.99
CA ARG A 174 0.16 1.44 -11.41
C ARG A 174 0.70 0.06 -11.75
N ASP A 175 0.35 -0.45 -12.94
CA ASP A 175 0.81 -1.73 -13.49
C ASP A 175 0.44 -2.94 -12.60
N ALA A 176 -0.85 -3.09 -12.34
CA ALA A 176 -1.45 -4.17 -11.55
C ALA A 176 -1.66 -5.45 -12.37
#